data_059f0653b8dccc17dfab671183df6cc6
#
_entry.id   059f0653b8dccc17dfab671183df6cc6
#
_cell.length_a   1.000
_cell.length_b   1.000
_cell.length_c   1.000
_cell.angle_alpha   90.00
_cell.angle_beta   90.00
_cell.angle_gamma   90.00
#
_symmetry.space_group_name_H-M   'P 1'
#
loop_
_entity.id
_entity.type
_entity.pdbx_description
1 polymer ?
#
loop_
_entity_poly.entity_id
_entity_poly.type
_entity_poly.pdbx_seq_one_letter_code
_entity_poly.pdbx_strand_id
1 'polypeptide(L)'
;MFEERIKELRLSLGLNQIQFGRKLFVSKQCISNWENGNIRPSIDMIIKISKTFSVSADYILGISNERTLDVSGLTNEQISHIQNVVNDLKAIQNDDNT
;
A
#
# COMPACT_ATOMS: atom_id res chain seq x y z
N MET A 1 8.62 12.40 0.78
CA MET A 1 7.19 12.15 0.61
C MET A 1 6.92 10.84 -0.10
N PHE A 2 7.33 10.68 -1.33
CA PHE A 2 7.21 9.40 -2.02
C PHE A 2 8.02 8.30 -1.31
N GLU A 3 9.25 8.59 -0.96
CA GLU A 3 10.17 7.65 -0.30
C GLU A 3 9.57 7.07 0.97
N GLU A 4 9.01 7.91 1.78
CA GLU A 4 8.39 7.53 3.05
C GLU A 4 7.14 6.68 2.83
N ARG A 5 6.33 7.02 1.82
CA ARG A 5 5.10 6.29 1.50
C ARG A 5 5.38 4.88 1.03
N ILE A 6 6.41 4.69 0.21
CA ILE A 6 6.83 3.36 -0.25
C ILE A 6 7.28 2.51 0.93
N LYS A 7 8.10 3.08 1.81
CA LYS A 7 8.57 2.37 3.00
C LYS A 7 7.42 2.04 3.94
N GLU A 8 6.52 2.99 4.19
CA GLU A 8 5.34 2.78 5.02
C GLU A 8 4.46 1.65 4.47
N LEU A 9 4.22 1.67 3.15
CA LEU A 9 3.43 0.64 2.49
C LEU A 9 4.08 -0.73 2.68
N ARG A 10 5.37 -0.83 2.40
CA ARG A 10 6.11 -2.09 2.54
C ARG A 10 6.03 -2.63 3.96
N LEU A 11 6.32 -1.79 4.95
CA LEU A 11 6.31 -2.20 6.35
C LEU A 11 4.91 -2.60 6.82
N SER A 12 3.88 -1.88 6.37
CA SER A 12 2.49 -2.21 6.73
C SER A 12 2.04 -3.56 6.19
N LEU A 13 2.66 -4.03 5.11
CA LEU A 13 2.39 -5.34 4.51
C LEU A 13 3.25 -6.45 5.12
N GLY A 14 4.13 -6.12 6.07
CA GLY A 14 5.02 -7.09 6.70
C GLY A 14 6.11 -7.62 5.78
N LEU A 15 6.50 -6.85 4.75
CA LEU A 15 7.47 -7.29 3.75
C LEU A 15 8.81 -6.62 3.97
N ASN A 16 9.91 -7.36 3.71
CA ASN A 16 11.23 -6.76 3.60
C ASN A 16 11.44 -6.26 2.16
N GLN A 17 12.57 -5.59 1.92
CA GLN A 17 12.85 -5.00 0.61
C GLN A 17 12.96 -6.06 -0.50
N ILE A 18 13.51 -7.23 -0.20
CA ILE A 18 13.62 -8.33 -1.15
C ILE A 18 12.23 -8.83 -1.55
N GLN A 19 11.39 -9.09 -0.56
CA GLN A 19 10.03 -9.59 -0.78
C GLN A 19 9.17 -8.59 -1.55
N PHE A 20 9.26 -7.31 -1.18
CA PHE A 20 8.54 -6.25 -1.86
C PHE A 20 8.98 -6.14 -3.32
N GLY A 21 10.29 -6.19 -3.55
CA GLY A 21 10.86 -6.15 -4.90
C GLY A 21 10.41 -7.33 -5.76
N ARG A 22 10.36 -8.53 -5.18
CA ARG A 22 9.88 -9.73 -5.90
C ARG A 22 8.46 -9.57 -6.43
N LYS A 23 7.59 -8.95 -5.66
CA LYS A 23 6.20 -8.72 -6.08
C LYS A 23 6.11 -7.75 -7.25
N LEU A 24 7.09 -6.88 -7.39
CA LEU A 24 7.16 -5.88 -8.46
C LEU A 24 8.13 -6.28 -9.58
N PHE A 25 8.79 -7.42 -9.46
CA PHE A 25 9.81 -7.90 -10.40
C PHE A 25 10.99 -6.93 -10.53
N VAL A 26 11.40 -6.36 -9.40
CA VAL A 26 12.58 -5.48 -9.32
C VAL A 26 13.50 -5.95 -8.20
N SER A 27 14.76 -5.48 -8.22
CA SER A 27 15.76 -5.87 -7.24
C SER A 27 15.57 -5.17 -5.90
N LYS A 28 16.17 -5.74 -4.85
CA LYS A 28 16.27 -5.08 -3.54
C LYS A 28 16.91 -3.69 -3.67
N GLN A 29 17.96 -3.57 -4.49
CA GLN A 29 18.65 -2.29 -4.69
C GLN A 29 17.71 -1.24 -5.27
N CYS A 30 16.83 -1.64 -6.19
CA CYS A 30 15.83 -0.76 -6.75
C CYS A 30 14.90 -0.22 -5.65
N ILE A 31 14.40 -1.09 -4.78
CA ILE A 31 13.53 -0.69 -3.67
C ILE A 31 14.28 0.25 -2.72
N SER A 32 15.51 -0.11 -2.37
CA SER A 32 16.36 0.72 -1.50
C SER A 32 16.56 2.12 -2.07
N ASN A 33 16.82 2.22 -3.37
CA ASN A 33 16.99 3.52 -4.04
C ASN A 33 15.71 4.37 -3.98
N TRP A 34 14.54 3.74 -4.12
CA TRP A 34 13.27 4.45 -3.99
C TRP A 34 13.07 4.96 -2.56
N GLU A 35 13.33 4.12 -1.57
CA GLU A 35 13.12 4.46 -0.15
C GLU A 35 14.11 5.50 0.35
N ASN A 36 15.29 5.56 -0.23
CA ASN A 36 16.31 6.56 0.10
C ASN A 36 16.18 7.85 -0.70
N GLY A 37 15.27 7.91 -1.66
CA GLY A 37 15.08 9.08 -2.50
C GLY A 37 16.15 9.26 -3.56
N ASN A 38 17.00 8.27 -3.78
CA ASN A 38 18.08 8.34 -4.77
C ASN A 38 17.55 8.28 -6.20
N ILE A 39 16.53 7.49 -6.43
CA ILE A 39 15.89 7.29 -7.73
C ILE A 39 14.38 7.28 -7.53
N ARG A 40 13.65 7.95 -8.41
CA ARG A 40 12.18 7.87 -8.42
C ARG A 40 11.75 6.83 -9.44
N PRO A 41 10.70 6.03 -9.13
CA PRO A 41 10.17 5.11 -10.10
C PRO A 41 9.52 5.86 -11.27
N SER A 42 9.46 5.19 -12.42
CA SER A 42 8.74 5.69 -13.58
C SER A 42 7.23 5.73 -13.30
N ILE A 43 6.49 6.46 -14.15
CA ILE A 43 5.03 6.49 -14.07
C ILE A 43 4.45 5.07 -14.20
N ASP A 44 4.98 4.28 -15.14
CA ASP A 44 4.54 2.90 -15.33
C ASP A 44 4.76 2.06 -14.07
N MET A 45 5.86 2.28 -13.38
CA MET A 45 6.15 1.56 -12.14
C MET A 45 5.21 2.00 -11.01
N ILE A 46 4.87 3.28 -10.92
CA ILE A 46 3.90 3.78 -9.95
C ILE A 46 2.54 3.12 -10.17
N ILE A 47 2.11 3.02 -11.42
CA ILE A 47 0.86 2.33 -11.77
C ILE A 47 0.94 0.85 -11.37
N LYS A 48 2.07 0.21 -11.61
CA LYS A 48 2.28 -1.19 -11.23
C LYS A 48 2.21 -1.39 -9.71
N ILE A 49 2.84 -0.50 -8.94
CA ILE A 49 2.78 -0.54 -7.47
C ILE A 49 1.34 -0.39 -7.01
N SER A 50 0.63 0.58 -7.56
CA SER A 50 -0.78 0.83 -7.24
C SER A 50 -1.63 -0.42 -7.47
N LYS A 51 -1.50 -1.06 -8.62
CA LYS A 51 -2.28 -2.25 -8.97
C LYS A 51 -1.87 -3.48 -8.18
N THR A 52 -0.56 -3.67 -7.98
CA THR A 52 -0.04 -4.86 -7.28
C THR A 52 -0.50 -4.90 -5.83
N PHE A 53 -0.51 -3.74 -5.17
CA PHE A 53 -0.82 -3.66 -3.74
C PHE A 53 -2.19 -3.07 -3.44
N SER A 54 -2.99 -2.78 -4.48
CA SER A 54 -4.36 -2.25 -4.36
C SER A 54 -4.42 -0.96 -3.55
N VAL A 55 -3.47 -0.06 -3.77
CA VAL A 55 -3.43 1.27 -3.16
C VAL A 55 -3.49 2.33 -4.25
N SER A 56 -3.98 3.53 -3.91
CA SER A 56 -4.08 4.60 -4.89
C SER A 56 -2.70 5.19 -5.22
N ALA A 57 -2.52 5.61 -6.47
CA ALA A 57 -1.32 6.33 -6.88
C ALA A 57 -1.17 7.65 -6.11
N ASP A 58 -2.27 8.31 -5.79
CA ASP A 58 -2.26 9.55 -5.02
C ASP A 58 -1.67 9.35 -3.64
N TYR A 59 -1.98 8.23 -2.98
CA TYR A 59 -1.37 7.87 -1.70
C TYR A 59 0.13 7.66 -1.84
N ILE A 60 0.55 6.89 -2.85
CA ILE A 60 1.96 6.58 -3.10
C ILE A 60 2.75 7.86 -3.37
N LEU A 61 2.18 8.79 -4.12
CA LEU A 61 2.81 10.06 -4.48
C LEU A 61 2.77 11.11 -3.37
N GLY A 62 2.07 10.84 -2.28
CA GLY A 62 1.93 11.78 -1.18
C GLY A 62 0.95 12.92 -1.44
N ILE A 63 0.12 12.81 -2.48
CA ILE A 63 -0.89 13.82 -2.81
C ILE A 63 -2.07 13.72 -1.85
N SER A 64 -2.42 12.51 -1.41
CA SER A 64 -3.49 12.26 -0.45
C SER A 64 -2.94 11.58 0.80
N ASN A 65 -3.46 11.95 1.96
CA ASN A 65 -3.17 11.28 3.22
C ASN A 65 -4.08 10.07 3.46
N GLU A 66 -5.15 9.94 2.68
CA GLU A 66 -6.09 8.84 2.82
C GLU A 66 -5.54 7.59 2.12
N ARG A 67 -5.47 6.51 2.89
CA ARG A 67 -5.14 5.20 2.34
C ARG A 67 -6.43 4.45 2.04
N THR A 68 -6.70 4.26 0.75
CA THR A 68 -7.88 3.52 0.29
C THR A 68 -7.46 2.17 -0.27
N LEU A 69 -8.37 1.20 -0.22
CA LEU A 69 -8.18 -0.10 -0.86
C LEU A 69 -8.99 -0.13 -2.14
N ASP A 70 -8.35 -0.58 -3.22
CA ASP A 70 -9.04 -0.82 -4.48
C ASP A 70 -9.75 -2.18 -4.39
N VAL A 71 -11.07 -2.14 -4.44
CA VAL A 71 -11.92 -3.33 -4.40
C VAL A 71 -12.49 -3.68 -5.77
N SER A 72 -12.01 -3.04 -6.84
CA SER A 72 -12.43 -3.35 -8.21
C SER A 72 -12.17 -4.81 -8.51
N GLY A 73 -13.12 -5.46 -9.16
CA GLY A 73 -13.01 -6.88 -9.49
C GLY A 73 -13.45 -7.84 -8.40
N LEU A 74 -13.77 -7.34 -7.20
CA LEU A 74 -14.34 -8.16 -6.15
C LEU A 74 -15.86 -8.19 -6.26
N THR A 75 -16.47 -9.30 -5.81
CA THR A 75 -17.92 -9.41 -5.74
C THR A 75 -18.45 -8.58 -4.57
N ASN A 76 -19.74 -8.25 -4.59
CA ASN A 76 -20.39 -7.56 -3.49
C ASN A 76 -20.26 -8.33 -2.17
N GLU A 77 -20.35 -9.66 -2.23
CA GLU A 77 -20.17 -10.52 -1.07
C GLU A 77 -18.75 -10.39 -0.48
N GLN A 78 -17.75 -10.39 -1.34
CA GLN A 78 -16.36 -10.23 -0.92
C GLN A 78 -16.12 -8.85 -0.31
N ILE A 79 -16.67 -7.80 -0.92
CA ILE A 79 -16.56 -6.42 -0.41
C ILE A 79 -17.24 -6.32 0.97
N SER A 80 -18.41 -6.92 1.13
CA SER A 80 -19.10 -6.94 2.42
C SER A 80 -18.29 -7.64 3.50
N HIS A 81 -17.58 -8.71 3.16
CA HIS A 81 -16.70 -9.39 4.09
C HIS A 81 -15.57 -8.46 4.58
N ILE A 82 -14.94 -7.77 3.65
CA ILE A 82 -13.88 -6.79 3.97
C ILE A 82 -14.47 -5.66 4.84
N GLN A 83 -15.65 -5.18 4.50
CA GLN A 83 -16.30 -4.11 5.24
C GLN A 83 -16.58 -4.54 6.69
N ASN A 84 -17.00 -5.78 6.90
CA ASN A 84 -17.22 -6.32 8.24
C ASN A 84 -15.92 -6.34 9.05
N VAL A 85 -14.81 -6.73 8.44
CA VAL A 85 -13.49 -6.72 9.09
C VAL A 85 -13.12 -5.30 9.52
N VAL A 86 -13.30 -4.32 8.64
CA VAL A 86 -13.03 -2.91 8.94
C VAL A 86 -13.90 -2.44 10.11
N ASN A 87 -15.17 -2.77 10.08
CA ASN A 87 -16.12 -2.37 11.14
C ASN A 87 -15.74 -3.00 12.48
N ASP A 88 -15.34 -4.27 12.48
CA ASP A 88 -14.92 -4.96 13.71
C ASP A 88 -13.65 -4.33 14.29
N LEU A 89 -12.68 -3.99 13.46
CA LEU A 89 -11.46 -3.33 13.91
C LEU A 89 -11.73 -1.95 14.48
N LYS A 90 -12.62 -1.17 13.86
CA LYS A 90 -13.00 0.14 14.38
C LYS A 90 -13.75 0.04 15.69
N ALA A 91 -14.59 -0.97 15.87
CA ALA A 91 -15.30 -1.20 17.13
C ALA A 91 -14.32 -1.52 18.26
N ILE A 92 -13.29 -2.32 18.02
CA ILE A 92 -12.24 -2.62 18.99
C ILE A 92 -11.52 -1.34 19.41
N GLN A 93 -11.15 -0.48 18.47
CA GLN A 93 -10.48 0.80 18.75
C GLN A 93 -11.37 1.73 19.57
N ASN A 94 -12.66 1.79 19.26
CA ASN A 94 -13.61 2.61 20.02
C ASN A 94 -13.77 2.12 21.47
N ASP A 95 -13.78 0.81 21.68
CA ASP A 95 -13.83 0.22 23.01
C ASP A 95 -12.58 0.57 23.83
N ASP A 96 -11.41 0.59 23.20
CA ASP A 96 -10.14 0.95 23.83
C ASP A 96 -10.11 2.43 24.25
N ASN A 97 -10.90 3.28 23.62
CA ASN A 97 -10.97 4.72 23.90
C ASN A 97 -12.00 5.09 24.98
N THR A 98 -12.72 4.13 25.46
CA THR A 98 -13.68 4.33 26.55
C THR A 98 -13.09 3.88 27.86
#